data_a1dae0568d7eba1bdeb17c93c50e1030
#
_entry.id   a1dae0568d7eba1bdeb17c93c50e1030
#
_cell.length_a   1.000
_cell.length_b   1.000
_cell.length_c   1.000
_cell.angle_alpha   90.00
_cell.angle_beta   90.00
_cell.angle_gamma   90.00
#
_symmetry.space_group_name_H-M   'P 1'
#
loop_
_entity.id
_entity.type
_entity.pdbx_description
1 polymer ?
#
loop_
_entity_poly.entity_id
_entity_poly.type
_entity_poly.pdbx_seq_one_letter_code
_entity_poly.pdbx_strand_id
1 'polypeptide(L)'
;MANKDASFGLKPVREMGGAPYSGGQSRYRIAANYGTSIFQGDMVMQVTGGTVEIHADGGTVPIVGVFNGCMYTDPTTDEQVFSNYYPASTNAADLIAFIHDDPNTVFEIQADDTFPVADLFGNFDIVYTNSGSTYTGISGAELDVTTGATATSLPLKAIDISQDPDNSDVASANTNVLVVIQNHIAGVKGAGLA
;
A
#
# COMPACT_ATOMS: atom_id res chain seq x y z
N MET A 1 9.74 21.34 -13.17
CA MET A 1 8.32 21.29 -13.62
C MET A 1 7.53 20.83 -12.42
N ALA A 2 6.26 21.26 -12.27
CA ALA A 2 5.45 20.72 -11.17
C ALA A 2 5.27 19.21 -11.36
N ASN A 3 5.33 18.45 -10.26
CA ASN A 3 5.03 17.03 -10.26
C ASN A 3 3.58 16.77 -10.71
N LYS A 4 3.32 15.59 -11.21
CA LYS A 4 2.00 15.19 -11.68
C LYS A 4 1.21 14.58 -10.53
N ASP A 5 0.03 15.12 -10.26
CA ASP A 5 -0.92 14.54 -9.30
C ASP A 5 -1.62 13.32 -9.96
N ALA A 6 -1.20 12.13 -9.54
CA ALA A 6 -1.72 10.86 -10.05
C ALA A 6 -1.37 9.72 -9.07
N SER A 7 -2.05 9.68 -7.94
CA SER A 7 -1.84 8.64 -6.90
C SER A 7 -2.09 7.23 -7.44
N PHE A 8 -1.31 6.27 -6.95
CA PHE A 8 -1.34 4.87 -7.41
C PHE A 8 -1.16 3.84 -6.28
N GLY A 9 -1.19 4.29 -5.02
CA GLY A 9 -0.91 3.45 -3.86
C GLY A 9 0.56 3.01 -3.77
N LEU A 10 0.79 1.85 -3.17
CA LEU A 10 2.13 1.28 -3.03
C LEU A 10 2.46 0.36 -4.21
N LYS A 11 3.48 0.71 -4.98
CA LYS A 11 3.98 -0.05 -6.11
C LYS A 11 5.34 -0.68 -5.78
N PRO A 12 5.47 -2.01 -5.77
CA PRO A 12 6.76 -2.65 -5.46
C PRO A 12 7.77 -2.38 -6.58
N VAL A 13 8.99 -1.96 -6.22
CA VAL A 13 10.05 -1.60 -7.19
C VAL A 13 11.32 -2.40 -7.05
N ARG A 14 11.76 -2.73 -5.82
CA ARG A 14 12.97 -3.51 -5.54
C ARG A 14 12.92 -4.09 -4.14
N GLU A 15 13.90 -4.90 -3.79
CA GLU A 15 14.14 -5.32 -2.41
C GLU A 15 15.19 -4.42 -1.74
N MET A 16 15.15 -4.37 -0.40
CA MET A 16 16.23 -3.78 0.38
C MET A 16 17.56 -4.46 0.03
N GLY A 17 18.62 -3.67 -0.12
CA GLY A 17 19.91 -4.18 -0.58
C GLY A 17 20.09 -4.17 -2.10
N GLY A 18 19.09 -3.72 -2.87
CA GLY A 18 19.19 -3.47 -4.31
C GLY A 18 18.93 -4.68 -5.20
N ALA A 19 18.45 -5.79 -4.65
CA ALA A 19 17.99 -6.89 -5.49
C ALA A 19 16.72 -6.47 -6.25
N PRO A 20 16.53 -6.93 -7.51
CA PRO A 20 15.32 -6.64 -8.26
C PRO A 20 14.11 -7.34 -7.60
N TYR A 21 12.96 -6.68 -7.63
CA TYR A 21 11.72 -7.28 -7.18
C TYR A 21 11.34 -8.48 -8.07
N SER A 22 11.12 -9.64 -7.45
CA SER A 22 10.88 -10.92 -8.16
C SER A 22 9.41 -11.22 -8.43
N GLY A 23 8.48 -10.36 -7.97
CA GLY A 23 7.04 -10.58 -8.09
C GLY A 23 6.46 -11.56 -7.04
N GLY A 24 7.19 -11.80 -5.95
CA GLY A 24 6.74 -12.68 -4.86
C GLY A 24 5.46 -12.18 -4.22
N GLN A 25 4.48 -13.08 -4.04
CA GLN A 25 3.22 -12.77 -3.37
C GLN A 25 2.65 -14.02 -2.71
N SER A 26 2.01 -13.83 -1.56
CA SER A 26 1.33 -14.87 -0.82
C SER A 26 -0.18 -14.75 -0.94
N ARG A 27 -0.88 -15.84 -0.56
CA ARG A 27 -2.33 -15.94 -0.65
C ARG A 27 -2.95 -15.79 0.73
N TYR A 28 -3.88 -14.85 0.86
CA TYR A 28 -4.64 -14.60 2.06
C TYR A 28 -6.14 -14.64 1.76
N ARG A 29 -6.96 -14.78 2.79
CA ARG A 29 -8.42 -14.80 2.64
C ARG A 29 -9.00 -13.43 2.92
N ILE A 30 -10.02 -13.03 2.14
CA ILE A 30 -10.91 -11.93 2.47
C ILE A 30 -12.22 -12.52 2.97
N ALA A 31 -12.84 -11.90 3.97
CA ALA A 31 -14.13 -12.34 4.47
C ALA A 31 -15.23 -12.15 3.40
N ALA A 32 -16.12 -13.13 3.26
CA ALA A 32 -17.30 -12.98 2.39
C ALA A 32 -18.11 -11.76 2.84
N ASN A 33 -18.64 -11.00 1.88
CA ASN A 33 -19.39 -9.76 2.12
C ASN A 33 -18.60 -8.64 2.85
N TYR A 34 -17.26 -8.66 2.80
CA TYR A 34 -16.50 -7.53 3.32
C TYR A 34 -16.92 -6.22 2.62
N GLY A 35 -17.30 -5.21 3.41
CA GLY A 35 -18.05 -4.05 2.93
C GLY A 35 -17.24 -2.95 2.24
N THR A 36 -15.90 -3.08 2.18
CA THR A 36 -15.02 -2.06 1.59
C THR A 36 -14.23 -2.64 0.43
N SER A 37 -14.18 -1.94 -0.69
CA SER A 37 -13.32 -2.33 -1.82
C SER A 37 -11.85 -2.22 -1.43
N ILE A 38 -11.02 -3.13 -1.96
CA ILE A 38 -9.56 -3.10 -1.80
C ILE A 38 -8.98 -3.02 -3.21
N PHE A 39 -8.16 -1.99 -3.46
CA PHE A 39 -7.56 -1.74 -4.76
C PHE A 39 -6.10 -2.18 -4.81
N GLN A 40 -5.60 -2.44 -6.00
CA GLN A 40 -4.19 -2.75 -6.20
C GLN A 40 -3.32 -1.58 -5.72
N GLY A 41 -2.41 -1.86 -4.79
CA GLY A 41 -1.59 -0.85 -4.13
C GLY A 41 -2.07 -0.43 -2.75
N ASP A 42 -3.23 -0.93 -2.27
CA ASP A 42 -3.68 -0.70 -0.90
C ASP A 42 -2.88 -1.53 0.10
N MET A 43 -2.59 -0.94 1.26
CA MET A 43 -2.09 -1.71 2.39
C MET A 43 -3.21 -2.54 3.03
N VAL A 44 -2.87 -3.74 3.45
CA VAL A 44 -3.80 -4.64 4.12
C VAL A 44 -3.29 -5.11 5.47
N MET A 45 -4.20 -5.25 6.42
CA MET A 45 -3.95 -5.73 7.77
C MET A 45 -4.67 -7.05 8.04
N GLN A 46 -4.17 -7.79 9.02
CA GLN A 46 -4.84 -8.99 9.53
C GLN A 46 -5.97 -8.62 10.49
N VAL A 47 -7.04 -9.41 10.47
CA VAL A 47 -8.15 -9.26 11.40
C VAL A 47 -8.50 -10.58 12.06
N THR A 48 -9.29 -10.51 13.14
CA THR A 48 -9.80 -11.68 13.85
C THR A 48 -10.59 -12.56 12.88
N GLY A 49 -10.28 -13.85 12.85
CA GLY A 49 -10.89 -14.80 11.90
C GLY A 49 -9.93 -15.30 10.83
N GLY A 50 -8.70 -14.77 10.77
CA GLY A 50 -7.66 -15.21 9.83
C GLY A 50 -7.87 -14.68 8.41
N THR A 51 -8.54 -13.55 8.29
CA THR A 51 -8.74 -12.83 7.02
C THR A 51 -7.98 -11.51 7.00
N VAL A 52 -7.91 -10.88 5.85
CA VAL A 52 -7.30 -9.56 5.66
C VAL A 52 -8.35 -8.53 5.26
N GLU A 53 -8.13 -7.30 5.67
CA GLU A 53 -8.93 -6.13 5.35
C GLU A 53 -8.02 -4.96 4.96
N ILE A 54 -8.57 -3.92 4.35
CA ILE A 54 -7.81 -2.70 4.05
C ILE A 54 -7.32 -2.06 5.35
N HIS A 55 -6.07 -1.60 5.38
CA HIS A 55 -5.55 -0.82 6.49
C HIS A 55 -6.15 0.59 6.44
N ALA A 56 -6.78 1.00 7.54
CA ALA A 56 -7.38 2.32 7.62
C ALA A 56 -6.33 3.41 7.80
N ASP A 57 -6.59 4.59 7.28
CA ASP A 57 -5.89 5.83 7.60
C ASP A 57 -5.84 6.04 9.13
N GLY A 58 -4.69 6.44 9.67
CA GLY A 58 -4.45 6.57 11.12
C GLY A 58 -4.38 5.23 11.87
N GLY A 59 -4.39 4.12 11.18
CA GLY A 59 -4.35 2.78 11.80
C GLY A 59 -2.98 2.43 12.38
N THR A 60 -2.98 1.75 13.53
CA THR A 60 -1.75 1.30 14.22
C THR A 60 -1.57 -0.22 14.19
N VAL A 61 -2.51 -0.94 13.57
CA VAL A 61 -2.44 -2.41 13.43
C VAL A 61 -1.31 -2.77 12.49
N PRO A 62 -0.51 -3.82 12.80
CA PRO A 62 0.55 -4.25 11.89
C PRO A 62 0.03 -4.64 10.50
N ILE A 63 0.78 -4.24 9.48
CA ILE A 63 0.48 -4.47 8.08
C ILE A 63 0.93 -5.89 7.69
N VAL A 64 0.11 -6.60 6.92
CA VAL A 64 0.47 -7.88 6.30
C VAL A 64 1.28 -7.65 5.03
N GLY A 65 0.94 -6.63 4.27
CA GLY A 65 1.58 -6.30 3.00
C GLY A 65 0.71 -5.42 2.13
N VAL A 66 0.98 -5.45 0.83
CA VAL A 66 0.29 -4.63 -0.19
C VAL A 66 -0.54 -5.54 -1.11
N PHE A 67 -1.80 -5.18 -1.29
CA PHE A 67 -2.74 -5.92 -2.13
C PHE A 67 -2.41 -5.75 -3.62
N ASN A 68 -2.37 -6.88 -4.34
CA ASN A 68 -2.08 -6.90 -5.78
C ASN A 68 -3.24 -7.42 -6.63
N GLY A 69 -4.30 -7.90 -6.00
CA GLY A 69 -5.46 -8.43 -6.69
C GLY A 69 -6.11 -9.58 -5.92
N CYS A 70 -7.19 -10.09 -6.46
CA CYS A 70 -7.93 -11.19 -5.85
C CYS A 70 -8.46 -12.19 -6.87
N MET A 71 -8.89 -13.32 -6.37
CA MET A 71 -9.54 -14.39 -7.11
C MET A 71 -10.75 -14.88 -6.31
N TYR A 72 -11.85 -15.12 -6.97
CA TYR A 72 -13.08 -15.70 -6.38
C TYR A 72 -13.95 -16.31 -7.45
N THR A 73 -14.92 -17.15 -7.05
CA THR A 73 -16.01 -17.60 -7.93
C THR A 73 -17.16 -16.60 -7.82
N ASP A 74 -17.56 -16.03 -8.95
CA ASP A 74 -18.70 -15.09 -9.00
C ASP A 74 -19.99 -15.83 -8.62
N PRO A 75 -20.69 -15.39 -7.56
CA PRO A 75 -21.88 -16.09 -7.07
C PRO A 75 -23.09 -16.01 -8.02
N THR A 76 -23.00 -15.22 -9.09
CA THR A 76 -24.07 -15.05 -10.09
C THR A 76 -23.85 -15.91 -11.32
N THR A 77 -22.60 -16.00 -11.77
CA THR A 77 -22.24 -16.70 -13.02
C THR A 77 -21.60 -18.07 -12.80
N ASP A 78 -21.19 -18.39 -11.56
CA ASP A 78 -20.39 -19.56 -11.19
C ASP A 78 -19.04 -19.63 -11.94
N GLU A 79 -18.57 -18.50 -12.47
CA GLU A 79 -17.28 -18.40 -13.15
C GLU A 79 -16.17 -17.92 -12.20
N GLN A 80 -14.95 -18.43 -12.38
CA GLN A 80 -13.79 -17.96 -11.65
C GLN A 80 -13.32 -16.60 -12.21
N VAL A 81 -13.27 -15.60 -11.33
CA VAL A 81 -12.86 -14.23 -11.65
C VAL A 81 -11.50 -13.94 -11.03
N PHE A 82 -10.59 -13.38 -11.85
CA PHE A 82 -9.36 -12.72 -11.39
C PHE A 82 -9.52 -11.22 -11.58
N SER A 83 -9.33 -10.46 -10.52
CA SER A 83 -9.48 -9.01 -10.52
C SER A 83 -8.30 -8.35 -9.84
N ASN A 84 -7.87 -7.19 -10.34
CA ASN A 84 -6.86 -6.36 -9.70
C ASN A 84 -7.41 -5.52 -8.53
N TYR A 85 -8.73 -5.57 -8.27
CA TYR A 85 -9.32 -5.00 -7.07
C TYR A 85 -10.41 -5.94 -6.52
N TYR A 86 -10.67 -5.86 -5.23
CA TYR A 86 -11.78 -6.55 -4.58
C TYR A 86 -13.03 -5.66 -4.59
N PRO A 87 -14.10 -6.04 -5.26
CA PRO A 87 -15.38 -5.32 -5.20
C PRO A 87 -16.03 -5.49 -3.82
N ALA A 88 -16.41 -4.38 -3.18
CA ALA A 88 -17.08 -4.42 -1.89
C ALA A 88 -18.32 -5.33 -1.89
N SER A 89 -18.54 -6.00 -0.77
CA SER A 89 -19.72 -6.86 -0.54
C SER A 89 -19.84 -8.07 -1.49
N THR A 90 -18.74 -8.53 -2.07
CA THR A 90 -18.73 -9.76 -2.84
C THR A 90 -19.01 -10.96 -1.94
N ASN A 91 -20.12 -11.67 -2.20
CA ASN A 91 -20.55 -12.82 -1.41
C ASN A 91 -19.99 -14.13 -2.00
N ALA A 92 -18.69 -14.34 -1.90
CA ALA A 92 -18.04 -15.57 -2.31
C ALA A 92 -17.29 -16.18 -1.11
N ALA A 93 -17.34 -17.50 -0.98
CA ALA A 93 -16.69 -18.21 0.13
C ALA A 93 -15.21 -18.52 -0.12
N ASP A 94 -14.77 -18.44 -1.37
CA ASP A 94 -13.44 -18.79 -1.86
C ASP A 94 -12.56 -17.56 -2.20
N LEU A 95 -12.87 -16.39 -1.63
CA LEU A 95 -12.14 -15.15 -1.82
C LEU A 95 -10.69 -15.27 -1.37
N ILE A 96 -9.77 -15.13 -2.31
CA ILE A 96 -8.31 -15.14 -2.10
C ILE A 96 -7.73 -13.81 -2.57
N ALA A 97 -7.02 -13.13 -1.67
CA ALA A 97 -6.18 -11.99 -1.98
C ALA A 97 -4.76 -12.44 -2.32
N PHE A 98 -4.14 -11.79 -3.29
CA PHE A 98 -2.70 -11.88 -3.59
C PHE A 98 -2.01 -10.66 -2.98
N ILE A 99 -1.05 -10.89 -2.09
CA ILE A 99 -0.43 -9.83 -1.28
C ILE A 99 1.09 -9.93 -1.41
N HIS A 100 1.73 -8.78 -1.64
CA HIS A 100 3.17 -8.61 -1.51
C HIS A 100 3.49 -8.47 -0.02
N ASP A 101 3.93 -9.56 0.60
CA ASP A 101 4.11 -9.69 2.05
C ASP A 101 5.56 -9.84 2.51
N ASP A 102 6.52 -9.56 1.63
CA ASP A 102 7.93 -9.52 2.02
C ASP A 102 8.25 -8.19 2.72
N PRO A 103 8.68 -8.22 4.01
CA PRO A 103 9.01 -7.02 4.77
C PRO A 103 10.21 -6.24 4.21
N ASN A 104 11.00 -6.84 3.30
CA ASN A 104 12.15 -6.20 2.67
C ASN A 104 11.81 -5.53 1.34
N THR A 105 10.57 -5.63 0.88
CA THR A 105 10.16 -4.97 -0.36
C THR A 105 10.15 -3.45 -0.19
N VAL A 106 10.78 -2.76 -1.12
CA VAL A 106 10.72 -1.30 -1.26
C VAL A 106 9.61 -0.97 -2.23
N PHE A 107 8.73 -0.09 -1.79
CA PHE A 107 7.61 0.41 -2.57
C PHE A 107 7.83 1.85 -2.99
N GLU A 108 7.27 2.24 -4.11
CA GLU A 108 7.09 3.62 -4.52
C GLU A 108 5.67 4.05 -4.19
N ILE A 109 5.51 5.25 -3.64
CA ILE A 109 4.22 5.87 -3.33
C ILE A 109 4.32 7.37 -3.60
N GLN A 110 3.24 8.01 -4.03
CA GLN A 110 3.17 9.44 -4.18
C GLN A 110 2.88 10.11 -2.83
N ALA A 111 3.56 11.19 -2.52
CA ALA A 111 3.25 12.04 -1.36
C ALA A 111 2.06 12.95 -1.68
N ASP A 112 1.21 13.24 -0.69
CA ASP A 112 0.04 14.12 -0.82
C ASP A 112 0.40 15.62 -0.91
N ASP A 113 1.62 15.98 -0.49
CA ASP A 113 2.14 17.35 -0.53
C ASP A 113 3.64 17.33 -0.85
N THR A 114 4.32 18.44 -0.62
CA THR A 114 5.76 18.60 -0.79
C THR A 114 6.53 17.72 0.19
N PHE A 115 7.43 16.88 -0.34
CA PHE A 115 8.28 16.00 0.48
C PHE A 115 9.74 16.46 0.44
N PRO A 116 10.22 17.24 1.43
CA PRO A 116 11.60 17.70 1.47
C PRO A 116 12.57 16.58 1.82
N VAL A 117 13.80 16.66 1.32
CA VAL A 117 14.88 15.69 1.63
C VAL A 117 15.12 15.51 3.13
N ALA A 118 14.83 16.53 3.93
CA ALA A 118 14.98 16.48 5.39
C ALA A 118 14.06 15.47 6.08
N ASP A 119 12.96 15.08 5.44
CA ASP A 119 11.97 14.14 5.97
C ASP A 119 12.32 12.67 5.65
N LEU A 120 13.41 12.45 4.92
CA LEU A 120 13.94 11.10 4.73
C LEU A 120 14.27 10.43 6.07
N PHE A 121 14.02 9.13 6.13
CA PHE A 121 14.14 8.27 7.31
C PHE A 121 13.10 8.53 8.42
N GLY A 122 12.17 9.46 8.21
CA GLY A 122 10.96 9.59 9.02
C GLY A 122 9.99 8.42 8.79
N ASN A 123 9.09 8.22 9.76
CA ASN A 123 7.97 7.31 9.64
C ASN A 123 6.69 8.11 9.32
N PHE A 124 5.84 7.58 8.46
CA PHE A 124 4.65 8.26 7.94
C PHE A 124 3.45 7.32 7.93
N ASP A 125 2.27 7.92 7.96
CA ASP A 125 1.02 7.24 7.68
C ASP A 125 0.67 7.33 6.19
N ILE A 126 -0.43 6.72 5.83
CA ILE A 126 -1.08 6.88 4.53
C ILE A 126 -2.31 7.76 4.67
N VAL A 127 -2.71 8.38 3.59
CA VAL A 127 -4.00 9.05 3.44
C VAL A 127 -4.70 8.52 2.19
N TYR A 128 -6.01 8.38 2.28
CA TYR A 128 -6.88 8.07 1.15
C TYR A 128 -7.62 9.32 0.74
N THR A 129 -6.95 10.25 0.07
CA THR A 129 -7.59 11.43 -0.54
C THR A 129 -8.66 10.98 -1.53
N ASN A 130 -8.40 9.83 -2.15
CA ASN A 130 -9.34 9.15 -3.01
C ASN A 130 -9.18 7.62 -2.79
N SER A 131 -10.29 6.91 -2.69
CA SER A 131 -10.30 5.48 -2.34
C SER A 131 -9.80 4.56 -3.46
N GLY A 132 -9.48 5.08 -4.63
CA GLY A 132 -9.10 4.30 -5.80
C GLY A 132 -10.19 4.24 -6.87
N SER A 133 -9.87 3.66 -8.01
CA SER A 133 -10.73 3.62 -9.18
C SER A 133 -11.21 2.20 -9.50
N THR A 134 -12.51 1.98 -9.47
CA THR A 134 -13.11 0.71 -9.90
C THR A 134 -12.93 0.43 -11.39
N TYR A 135 -12.61 1.44 -12.19
CA TYR A 135 -12.35 1.30 -13.62
C TYR A 135 -10.93 0.76 -13.90
N THR A 136 -9.93 1.28 -13.19
CA THR A 136 -8.53 0.85 -13.34
C THR A 136 -8.15 -0.24 -12.34
N GLY A 137 -8.86 -0.33 -11.21
CA GLY A 137 -8.53 -1.19 -10.09
C GLY A 137 -7.34 -0.71 -9.26
N ILE A 138 -6.83 0.50 -9.50
CA ILE A 138 -5.65 1.06 -8.85
C ILE A 138 -6.07 1.88 -7.62
N SER A 139 -5.29 1.77 -6.55
CA SER A 139 -5.43 2.52 -5.30
C SER A 139 -5.23 4.02 -5.51
N GLY A 140 -5.91 4.82 -4.69
CA GLY A 140 -5.66 6.25 -4.56
C GLY A 140 -4.93 6.61 -3.26
N ALA A 141 -4.28 5.66 -2.58
CA ALA A 141 -3.52 5.92 -1.37
C ALA A 141 -2.27 6.76 -1.67
N GLU A 142 -1.98 7.69 -0.76
CA GLU A 142 -0.83 8.59 -0.80
C GLU A 142 -0.10 8.57 0.54
N LEU A 143 1.17 8.98 0.55
CA LEU A 143 1.95 9.18 1.77
C LEU A 143 1.51 10.49 2.41
N ASP A 144 1.00 10.44 3.65
CA ASP A 144 0.62 11.63 4.42
C ASP A 144 1.86 12.31 5.00
N VAL A 145 2.33 13.37 4.34
CA VAL A 145 3.52 14.12 4.76
C VAL A 145 3.33 14.79 6.13
N THR A 146 2.09 15.11 6.51
CA THR A 146 1.80 15.81 7.78
C THR A 146 2.02 14.93 9.01
N THR A 147 2.06 13.60 8.84
CA THR A 147 2.23 12.61 9.92
C THR A 147 3.68 12.29 10.24
N GLY A 148 4.64 12.88 9.55
CA GLY A 148 6.08 12.62 9.73
C GLY A 148 6.53 12.62 11.18
N ALA A 149 7.01 11.48 11.70
CA ALA A 149 7.37 11.30 13.10
C ALA A 149 8.37 10.15 13.33
N THR A 150 8.81 10.02 14.60
CA THR A 150 9.67 8.91 15.05
C THR A 150 8.90 7.65 15.47
N ALA A 151 7.57 7.72 15.52
CA ALA A 151 6.73 6.65 16.08
C ALA A 151 6.83 5.34 15.27
N THR A 152 7.09 4.24 15.97
CA THR A 152 7.21 2.89 15.37
C THR A 152 5.86 2.25 15.03
N SER A 153 4.76 2.89 15.41
CA SER A 153 3.39 2.47 15.06
C SER A 153 2.97 2.95 13.66
N LEU A 154 3.64 3.97 13.12
CA LEU A 154 3.35 4.45 11.76
C LEU A 154 3.72 3.38 10.73
N PRO A 155 2.91 3.20 9.69
CA PRO A 155 3.02 2.07 8.78
C PRO A 155 4.23 2.10 7.86
N LEU A 156 4.66 3.26 7.42
CA LEU A 156 5.68 3.42 6.38
C LEU A 156 6.91 4.15 6.90
N LYS A 157 8.08 3.79 6.39
CA LYS A 157 9.34 4.55 6.55
C LYS A 157 9.83 5.01 5.19
N ALA A 158 10.03 6.32 5.02
CA ALA A 158 10.66 6.87 3.83
C ALA A 158 12.16 6.56 3.83
N ILE A 159 12.68 6.05 2.71
CA ILE A 159 14.10 5.69 2.58
C ILE A 159 14.84 6.45 1.49
N ASP A 160 14.13 6.90 0.45
CA ASP A 160 14.72 7.62 -0.66
C ASP A 160 13.62 8.33 -1.47
N ILE A 161 14.01 9.23 -2.36
CA ILE A 161 13.12 9.87 -3.32
C ILE A 161 13.25 9.14 -4.65
N SER A 162 12.11 8.84 -5.28
CA SER A 162 12.10 8.21 -6.60
C SER A 162 12.77 9.12 -7.63
N GLN A 163 13.55 8.51 -8.53
CA GLN A 163 14.18 9.23 -9.64
C GLN A 163 13.27 9.32 -10.87
N ASP A 164 11.96 9.23 -10.67
CA ASP A 164 10.97 9.43 -11.73
C ASP A 164 11.08 10.87 -12.28
N PRO A 165 11.35 11.06 -13.58
CA PRO A 165 11.49 12.40 -14.16
C PRO A 165 10.25 13.28 -14.01
N ASP A 166 9.07 12.68 -13.91
CA ASP A 166 7.80 13.40 -13.79
C ASP A 166 7.48 13.83 -12.36
N ASN A 167 8.02 13.11 -11.34
CA ASN A 167 7.62 13.25 -9.94
C ASN A 167 8.80 13.24 -8.93
N SER A 168 9.97 13.76 -9.33
CA SER A 168 11.16 13.84 -8.45
C SER A 168 11.49 15.26 -7.93
N ASP A 169 10.65 16.25 -8.22
CA ASP A 169 10.85 17.62 -7.76
C ASP A 169 10.40 17.77 -6.29
N VAL A 170 11.37 17.73 -5.37
CA VAL A 170 11.15 17.85 -3.92
C VAL A 170 10.66 19.23 -3.46
N ALA A 171 10.66 20.23 -4.35
CA ALA A 171 10.11 21.55 -4.06
C ALA A 171 8.64 21.71 -4.48
N SER A 172 8.08 20.68 -5.09
CA SER A 172 6.68 20.63 -5.53
C SER A 172 5.91 19.54 -4.78
N ALA A 173 4.60 19.69 -4.64
CA ALA A 173 3.73 18.62 -4.12
C ALA A 173 3.76 17.38 -5.05
N ASN A 174 3.24 16.27 -4.56
CA ASN A 174 3.11 15.01 -5.29
C ASN A 174 4.46 14.36 -5.68
N THR A 175 5.48 14.50 -4.84
CA THR A 175 6.77 13.82 -5.03
C THR A 175 6.61 12.31 -4.82
N ASN A 176 7.17 11.50 -5.72
CA ASN A 176 7.23 10.06 -5.53
C ASN A 176 8.35 9.68 -4.56
N VAL A 177 8.02 8.94 -3.52
CA VAL A 177 8.91 8.56 -2.42
C VAL A 177 9.08 7.04 -2.40
N LEU A 178 10.29 6.57 -2.13
CA LEU A 178 10.57 5.16 -1.88
C LEU A 178 10.42 4.87 -0.39
N VAL A 179 9.58 3.91 -0.07
CA VAL A 179 9.23 3.54 1.31
C VAL A 179 9.37 2.04 1.56
N VAL A 180 9.50 1.67 2.83
CA VAL A 180 9.34 0.29 3.30
C VAL A 180 8.22 0.24 4.33
N ILE A 181 7.56 -0.92 4.46
CA ILE A 181 6.56 -1.12 5.51
C ILE A 181 7.28 -1.26 6.85
N GLN A 182 7.16 -0.22 7.68
CA GLN A 182 7.81 -0.15 8.99
C GLN A 182 7.08 -0.97 10.05
N ASN A 183 5.74 -0.92 10.04
CA ASN A 183 4.90 -1.66 10.97
C ASN A 183 4.41 -2.98 10.35
N HIS A 184 5.34 -3.79 9.84
CA HIS A 184 5.03 -5.07 9.20
C HIS A 184 4.91 -6.18 10.25
N ILE A 185 3.98 -7.13 10.04
CA ILE A 185 3.74 -8.25 10.98
C ILE A 185 4.95 -9.18 11.15
N ALA A 186 5.75 -9.34 10.10
CA ALA A 186 6.98 -10.14 10.10
C ALA A 186 8.27 -9.29 10.12
N GLY A 187 8.15 -7.97 10.13
CA GLY A 187 9.28 -7.04 10.11
C GLY A 187 9.79 -6.66 11.49
N VAL A 188 10.97 -6.05 11.54
CA VAL A 188 11.54 -5.43 12.74
C VAL A 188 11.23 -3.93 12.72
N LYS A 189 10.49 -3.45 13.73
CA LYS A 189 10.12 -2.04 13.85
C LYS A 189 11.31 -1.19 14.29
N GLY A 190 11.62 -0.13 13.55
CA GLY A 190 12.64 0.85 13.90
C GLY A 190 12.06 2.25 14.06
N ALA A 191 12.60 3.05 15.01
CA ALA A 191 12.21 4.45 15.12
C ALA A 191 12.57 5.23 13.85
N GLY A 192 11.75 6.21 13.49
CA GLY A 192 12.06 7.20 12.46
C GLY A 192 13.05 8.26 12.98
N LEU A 193 13.62 9.03 12.09
CA LEU A 193 14.28 10.30 12.40
C LEU A 193 13.21 11.41 12.48
N ALA A 194 13.42 12.38 13.36
CA ALA A 194 12.57 13.56 13.51
C ALA A 194 13.27 14.77 12.88
#